data_e1d42ca9e2a07162510c23361c1253a3
#
_entry.id   e1d42ca9e2a07162510c23361c1253a3
#
_cell.length_a   1.000
_cell.length_b   1.000
_cell.length_c   1.000
_cell.angle_alpha   90.00
_cell.angle_beta   90.00
_cell.angle_gamma   90.00
#
_symmetry.space_group_name_H-M   'P 1'
#
loop_
_entity.id
_entity.type
_entity.pdbx_description
1 polymer ?
#
loop_
_entity_poly.entity_id
_entity_poly.type
_entity_poly.pdbx_seq_one_letter_code
_entity_poly.pdbx_strand_id
1 'polypeptide(L)'
;MRMFTPSNSPLSILLRTVSLRRALAVLGALLFALGTSVAAHAQTTDVQTAWRLLDYMAVDYGGAVSGGRVKSPSEYAEMTEFAASVSTRLSTLSPTPARGKLIAGAARLQGVIAAKGTPEEVARIAHGLAADLLKAYPVPLAPGKAPDLARGATLFAQNCASCHGMTGDGHGPDAAKLTTPPIAFSEITRARQRSPFALYQVIDQGIDGTAMQSFEIGRAHV
;
A
#
# COMPACT_ATOMS: atom_id res chain seq x y z
N MET A 1 66.43 3.50 35.70
CA MET A 1 65.26 2.91 34.99
C MET A 1 64.06 3.03 35.94
N ARG A 2 63.21 4.08 35.81
CA ARG A 2 62.03 4.30 36.67
C ARG A 2 60.81 3.74 35.92
N MET A 3 60.19 2.70 36.50
CA MET A 3 58.93 2.14 36.01
C MET A 3 57.80 3.08 36.40
N PHE A 4 57.09 3.59 35.37
CA PHE A 4 55.83 4.34 35.54
C PHE A 4 54.72 3.32 35.78
N THR A 5 54.16 3.25 36.95
CA THR A 5 52.93 2.54 37.25
C THR A 5 51.75 3.46 36.93
N PRO A 6 50.76 3.06 36.11
CA PRO A 6 49.58 3.87 35.89
C PRO A 6 48.71 3.90 37.14
N SER A 7 48.51 5.08 37.69
CA SER A 7 47.63 5.33 38.84
C SER A 7 46.16 5.18 38.36
N ASN A 8 45.53 4.06 38.68
CA ASN A 8 44.10 3.86 38.56
C ASN A 8 43.39 4.58 39.74
N SER A 9 43.15 5.87 39.64
CA SER A 9 42.38 6.59 40.63
C SER A 9 40.91 6.21 40.58
N PRO A 10 40.19 6.07 41.72
CA PRO A 10 38.76 5.71 41.73
C PRO A 10 37.89 6.70 40.97
N LEU A 11 38.35 7.93 40.81
CA LEU A 11 37.69 8.98 40.04
C LEU A 11 37.64 8.68 38.52
N SER A 12 38.70 8.08 37.97
CA SER A 12 38.76 7.72 36.52
C SER A 12 37.86 6.54 36.18
N ILE A 13 37.64 5.63 37.14
CA ILE A 13 36.71 4.50 36.98
C ILE A 13 35.25 5.01 37.01
N LEU A 14 34.95 5.94 37.94
CA LEU A 14 33.61 6.52 38.04
C LEU A 14 33.21 7.34 36.80
N LEU A 15 34.14 8.12 36.26
CA LEU A 15 33.91 8.89 35.01
C LEU A 15 33.71 7.97 33.79
N ARG A 16 34.43 6.87 33.70
CA ARG A 16 34.24 5.88 32.62
C ARG A 16 32.90 5.16 32.69
N THR A 17 32.42 4.79 33.88
CA THR A 17 31.13 4.12 34.07
C THR A 17 29.96 5.06 33.78
N VAL A 18 30.05 6.34 34.13
CA VAL A 18 29.04 7.36 33.81
C VAL A 18 28.98 7.62 32.31
N SER A 19 30.11 7.69 31.61
CA SER A 19 30.16 7.88 30.15
C SER A 19 29.60 6.67 29.41
N LEU A 20 29.91 5.45 29.85
CA LEU A 20 29.38 4.22 29.24
C LEU A 20 27.86 4.10 29.41
N ARG A 21 27.31 4.40 30.59
CA ARG A 21 25.87 4.42 30.83
C ARG A 21 25.14 5.45 29.99
N ARG A 22 25.72 6.64 29.79
CA ARG A 22 25.18 7.67 28.93
C ARG A 22 25.22 7.23 27.46
N ALA A 23 26.31 6.63 27.00
CA ALA A 23 26.43 6.10 25.63
C ALA A 23 25.42 4.98 25.37
N LEU A 24 25.23 4.05 26.30
CA LEU A 24 24.25 2.98 26.22
C LEU A 24 22.80 3.54 26.21
N ALA A 25 22.51 4.56 27.02
CA ALA A 25 21.21 5.22 27.05
C ALA A 25 20.90 5.93 25.71
N VAL A 26 21.88 6.63 25.13
CA VAL A 26 21.75 7.28 23.84
C VAL A 26 21.55 6.25 22.72
N LEU A 27 22.32 5.17 22.72
CA LEU A 27 22.19 4.08 21.76
C LEU A 27 20.82 3.41 21.88
N GLY A 28 20.34 3.14 23.09
CA GLY A 28 19.00 2.61 23.34
C GLY A 28 17.89 3.53 22.85
N ALA A 29 18.02 4.84 23.08
CA ALA A 29 17.07 5.84 22.59
C ALA A 29 17.06 5.93 21.06
N LEU A 30 18.23 5.86 20.41
CA LEU A 30 18.35 5.84 18.95
C LEU A 30 17.73 4.57 18.34
N LEU A 31 18.00 3.40 18.91
CA LEU A 31 17.40 2.14 18.45
C LEU A 31 15.88 2.14 18.63
N PHE A 32 15.39 2.68 19.75
CA PHE A 32 13.95 2.84 19.99
C PHE A 32 13.32 3.79 18.98
N ALA A 33 13.93 4.94 18.71
CA ALA A 33 13.43 5.91 17.72
C ALA A 33 13.40 5.34 16.29
N LEU A 34 14.42 4.56 15.90
CA LEU A 34 14.47 3.85 14.61
C LEU A 34 13.35 2.80 14.52
N GLY A 35 13.14 2.02 15.58
CA GLY A 35 12.09 1.00 15.64
C GLY A 35 10.69 1.58 15.49
N THR A 36 10.39 2.72 16.14
CA THR A 36 9.08 3.39 16.01
C THR A 36 8.85 3.98 14.64
N SER A 37 9.88 4.50 13.98
CA SER A 37 9.78 5.04 12.62
C SER A 37 9.46 3.96 11.59
N VAL A 38 10.10 2.80 11.67
CA VAL A 38 9.85 1.66 10.78
C VAL A 38 8.43 1.12 10.97
N ALA A 39 7.97 0.97 12.21
CA ALA A 39 6.62 0.49 12.49
C ALA A 39 5.52 1.45 11.98
N ALA A 40 5.71 2.75 12.16
CA ALA A 40 4.79 3.76 11.67
C ALA A 40 4.70 3.77 10.13
N HIS A 41 5.83 3.59 9.44
CA HIS A 41 5.88 3.51 7.99
C HIS A 41 5.17 2.24 7.47
N ALA A 42 5.42 1.09 8.06
CA ALA A 42 4.76 -0.17 7.71
C ALA A 42 3.24 -0.05 7.86
N GLN A 43 2.77 0.54 8.96
CA GLN A 43 1.33 0.76 9.17
C GLN A 43 0.72 1.68 8.09
N THR A 44 1.40 2.76 7.70
CA THR A 44 0.94 3.65 6.62
C THR A 44 0.77 2.88 5.32
N THR A 45 1.76 2.07 4.95
CA THR A 45 1.74 1.24 3.74
C THR A 45 0.60 0.22 3.78
N ASP A 46 0.36 -0.44 4.93
CA ASP A 46 -0.73 -1.40 5.08
C ASP A 46 -2.11 -0.75 4.93
N VAL A 47 -2.31 0.45 5.50
CA VAL A 47 -3.56 1.22 5.35
C VAL A 47 -3.78 1.63 3.90
N GLN A 48 -2.76 2.17 3.24
CA GLN A 48 -2.83 2.59 1.84
C GLN A 48 -3.14 1.41 0.92
N THR A 49 -2.45 0.27 1.11
CA THR A 49 -2.68 -0.93 0.31
C THR A 49 -4.08 -1.51 0.55
N ALA A 50 -4.51 -1.62 1.80
CA ALA A 50 -5.87 -2.10 2.11
C ALA A 50 -6.94 -1.20 1.48
N TRP A 51 -6.77 0.13 1.56
CA TRP A 51 -7.68 1.09 0.93
C TRP A 51 -7.73 0.90 -0.59
N ARG A 52 -6.57 0.78 -1.24
CA ARG A 52 -6.47 0.56 -2.68
C ARG A 52 -7.15 -0.73 -3.13
N LEU A 53 -6.94 -1.84 -2.42
CA LEU A 53 -7.58 -3.11 -2.74
C LEU A 53 -9.10 -3.04 -2.58
N LEU A 54 -9.59 -2.30 -1.58
CA LEU A 54 -11.02 -2.06 -1.39
C LEU A 54 -11.61 -1.23 -2.55
N ASP A 55 -10.94 -0.17 -2.98
CA ASP A 55 -11.34 0.64 -4.14
C ASP A 55 -11.33 -0.19 -5.43
N TYR A 56 -10.31 -1.03 -5.61
CA TYR A 56 -10.21 -1.94 -6.75
C TYR A 56 -11.40 -2.91 -6.80
N MET A 57 -11.67 -3.63 -5.72
CA MET A 57 -12.79 -4.57 -5.65
C MET A 57 -14.14 -3.87 -5.88
N ALA A 58 -14.32 -2.66 -5.38
CA ALA A 58 -15.55 -1.90 -5.57
C ALA A 58 -15.83 -1.59 -7.05
N VAL A 59 -14.80 -1.38 -7.85
CA VAL A 59 -14.91 -1.00 -9.27
C VAL A 59 -14.93 -2.22 -10.20
N ASP A 60 -14.04 -3.19 -9.94
CA ASP A 60 -13.74 -4.24 -10.93
C ASP A 60 -14.42 -5.59 -10.66
N TYR A 61 -15.05 -5.78 -9.50
CA TYR A 61 -15.71 -7.05 -9.17
C TYR A 61 -16.79 -7.47 -10.20
N GLY A 62 -17.43 -6.52 -10.87
CA GLY A 62 -18.40 -6.79 -11.95
C GLY A 62 -17.80 -7.46 -13.19
N GLY A 63 -16.48 -7.40 -13.38
CA GLY A 63 -15.73 -8.18 -14.36
C GLY A 63 -15.64 -9.66 -13.97
N ALA A 64 -15.44 -9.93 -12.70
CA ALA A 64 -15.27 -11.26 -12.14
C ALA A 64 -16.59 -12.04 -11.99
N VAL A 65 -17.66 -11.35 -11.54
CA VAL A 65 -18.96 -11.98 -11.19
C VAL A 65 -20.12 -11.17 -11.78
N SER A 66 -21.13 -11.88 -12.30
CA SER A 66 -22.40 -11.28 -12.71
C SER A 66 -23.54 -12.30 -12.57
N GLY A 67 -24.69 -11.85 -12.07
CA GLY A 67 -25.87 -12.69 -11.86
C GLY A 67 -25.60 -13.90 -10.95
N GLY A 68 -24.77 -13.77 -9.93
CA GLY A 68 -24.39 -14.84 -9.00
C GLY A 68 -23.48 -15.90 -9.60
N ARG A 69 -22.88 -15.67 -10.77
CA ARG A 69 -22.01 -16.60 -11.49
C ARG A 69 -20.66 -15.97 -11.78
N VAL A 70 -19.60 -16.79 -11.68
CA VAL A 70 -18.25 -16.39 -12.08
C VAL A 70 -18.21 -16.23 -13.61
N LYS A 71 -17.84 -15.04 -14.07
CA LYS A 71 -17.62 -14.71 -15.49
C LYS A 71 -16.17 -15.00 -15.89
N SER A 72 -15.23 -14.57 -15.05
CA SER A 72 -13.79 -14.74 -15.24
C SER A 72 -13.21 -15.45 -14.01
N PRO A 73 -12.77 -16.71 -14.12
CA PRO A 73 -12.18 -17.44 -13.01
C PRO A 73 -10.90 -16.79 -12.46
N SER A 74 -10.07 -16.20 -13.32
CA SER A 74 -8.84 -15.51 -12.91
C SER A 74 -9.15 -14.24 -12.13
N GLU A 75 -10.05 -13.38 -12.62
CA GLU A 75 -10.46 -12.18 -11.91
C GLU A 75 -11.17 -12.51 -10.59
N TYR A 76 -11.96 -13.58 -10.55
CA TYR A 76 -12.61 -14.00 -9.31
C TYR A 76 -11.60 -14.49 -8.26
N ALA A 77 -10.57 -15.22 -8.69
CA ALA A 77 -9.48 -15.63 -7.81
C ALA A 77 -8.75 -14.40 -7.25
N GLU A 78 -8.45 -13.42 -8.10
CA GLU A 78 -7.83 -12.15 -7.70
C GLU A 78 -8.69 -11.39 -6.67
N MET A 79 -10.01 -11.24 -6.90
CA MET A 79 -10.91 -10.60 -5.94
C MET A 79 -10.92 -11.31 -4.58
N THR A 80 -10.85 -12.65 -4.59
CA THR A 80 -10.79 -13.46 -3.36
C THR A 80 -9.48 -13.24 -2.61
N GLU A 81 -8.35 -13.20 -3.33
CA GLU A 81 -7.03 -12.92 -2.77
C GLU A 81 -6.95 -11.51 -2.19
N PHE A 82 -7.47 -10.51 -2.91
CA PHE A 82 -7.50 -9.12 -2.43
C PHE A 82 -8.31 -8.98 -1.15
N ALA A 83 -9.47 -9.62 -1.06
CA ALA A 83 -10.27 -9.61 0.15
C ALA A 83 -9.55 -10.28 1.34
N ALA A 84 -8.80 -11.35 1.11
CA ALA A 84 -7.96 -11.99 2.12
C ALA A 84 -6.81 -11.07 2.55
N SER A 85 -6.13 -10.42 1.59
CA SER A 85 -5.06 -9.45 1.86
C SER A 85 -5.55 -8.27 2.70
N VAL A 86 -6.72 -7.71 2.38
CA VAL A 86 -7.35 -6.66 3.21
C VAL A 86 -7.54 -7.14 4.65
N SER A 87 -8.11 -8.33 4.85
CA SER A 87 -8.35 -8.89 6.19
C SER A 87 -7.04 -9.05 6.98
N THR A 88 -5.99 -9.58 6.34
CA THR A 88 -4.67 -9.75 6.94
C THR A 88 -4.10 -8.39 7.37
N ARG A 89 -4.07 -7.39 6.47
CA ARG A 89 -3.54 -6.06 6.77
C ARG A 89 -4.29 -5.36 7.91
N LEU A 90 -5.62 -5.43 7.93
CA LEU A 90 -6.41 -4.87 9.02
C LEU A 90 -6.12 -5.54 10.36
N SER A 91 -5.77 -6.82 10.36
CA SER A 91 -5.42 -7.55 11.57
C SER A 91 -4.06 -7.17 12.17
N THR A 92 -3.13 -6.62 11.37
CA THR A 92 -1.80 -6.18 11.81
C THR A 92 -1.74 -4.72 12.26
N LEU A 93 -2.76 -3.90 11.94
CA LEU A 93 -2.80 -2.49 12.31
C LEU A 93 -2.76 -2.30 13.84
N SER A 94 -2.23 -1.18 14.28
CA SER A 94 -2.21 -0.82 15.70
C SER A 94 -3.61 -0.82 16.31
N PRO A 95 -3.78 -1.24 17.56
CA PRO A 95 -5.08 -1.28 18.21
C PRO A 95 -5.75 0.10 18.27
N THR A 96 -6.99 0.17 17.80
CA THR A 96 -7.89 1.33 17.96
C THR A 96 -9.30 0.81 18.29
N PRO A 97 -10.19 1.63 18.87
CA PRO A 97 -11.59 1.23 19.10
C PRO A 97 -12.33 0.77 17.83
N ALA A 98 -11.92 1.28 16.66
CA ALA A 98 -12.53 0.95 15.38
C ALA A 98 -12.02 -0.37 14.76
N ARG A 99 -10.81 -0.85 15.13
CA ARG A 99 -10.16 -2.00 14.48
C ARG A 99 -11.03 -3.25 14.44
N GLY A 100 -11.71 -3.59 15.55
CA GLY A 100 -12.59 -4.77 15.60
C GLY A 100 -13.74 -4.68 14.58
N LYS A 101 -14.33 -3.49 14.41
CA LYS A 101 -15.37 -3.24 13.41
C LYS A 101 -14.83 -3.36 11.97
N LEU A 102 -13.60 -2.88 11.72
CA LEU A 102 -12.96 -2.99 10.41
C LEU A 102 -12.70 -4.47 10.05
N ILE A 103 -12.18 -5.26 10.98
CA ILE A 103 -11.96 -6.71 10.78
C ILE A 103 -13.29 -7.43 10.49
N ALA A 104 -14.35 -7.13 11.24
CA ALA A 104 -15.68 -7.69 10.97
C ALA A 104 -16.22 -7.27 9.60
N GLY A 105 -15.99 -6.03 9.18
CA GLY A 105 -16.33 -5.53 7.85
C GLY A 105 -15.61 -6.28 6.73
N ALA A 106 -14.31 -6.55 6.90
CA ALA A 106 -13.53 -7.34 5.95
C ALA A 106 -14.04 -8.79 5.86
N ALA A 107 -14.34 -9.42 6.99
CA ALA A 107 -14.92 -10.77 7.01
C ALA A 107 -16.27 -10.82 6.28
N ARG A 108 -17.11 -9.79 6.46
CA ARG A 108 -18.37 -9.67 5.72
C ARG A 108 -18.12 -9.54 4.22
N LEU A 109 -17.16 -8.71 3.78
CA LEU A 109 -16.82 -8.56 2.38
C LEU A 109 -16.38 -9.90 1.77
N GLN A 110 -15.51 -10.65 2.46
CA GLN A 110 -15.09 -11.99 2.04
C GLN A 110 -16.29 -12.94 1.89
N GLY A 111 -17.22 -12.92 2.84
CA GLY A 111 -18.43 -13.75 2.78
C GLY A 111 -19.31 -13.43 1.57
N VAL A 112 -19.48 -12.15 1.25
CA VAL A 112 -20.26 -11.72 0.08
C VAL A 112 -19.58 -12.11 -1.23
N ILE A 113 -18.27 -11.96 -1.32
CA ILE A 113 -17.47 -12.39 -2.49
C ILE A 113 -17.56 -13.92 -2.66
N ALA A 114 -17.40 -14.70 -1.58
CA ALA A 114 -17.52 -16.15 -1.61
C ALA A 114 -18.91 -16.61 -2.04
N ALA A 115 -19.96 -15.91 -1.63
CA ALA A 115 -21.35 -16.14 -2.05
C ALA A 115 -21.65 -15.64 -3.47
N LYS A 116 -20.68 -15.03 -4.18
CA LYS A 116 -20.87 -14.42 -5.48
C LYS A 116 -21.97 -13.37 -5.48
N GLY A 117 -21.97 -12.53 -4.45
CA GLY A 117 -22.90 -11.41 -4.28
C GLY A 117 -22.87 -10.44 -5.46
N THR A 118 -23.81 -9.50 -5.50
CA THR A 118 -23.89 -8.57 -6.62
C THR A 118 -22.73 -7.56 -6.60
N PRO A 119 -22.30 -7.05 -7.77
CA PRO A 119 -21.28 -6.00 -7.85
C PRO A 119 -21.61 -4.77 -6.99
N GLU A 120 -22.88 -4.36 -6.96
CA GLU A 120 -23.36 -3.22 -6.20
C GLU A 120 -23.24 -3.46 -4.68
N GLU A 121 -23.49 -4.70 -4.23
CA GLU A 121 -23.32 -5.04 -2.82
C GLU A 121 -21.86 -5.05 -2.40
N VAL A 122 -20.99 -5.66 -3.22
CA VAL A 122 -19.53 -5.65 -2.99
C VAL A 122 -19.01 -4.23 -2.97
N ALA A 123 -19.36 -3.39 -3.96
CA ALA A 123 -18.94 -2.00 -4.04
C ALA A 123 -19.36 -1.20 -2.80
N ARG A 124 -20.61 -1.34 -2.37
CA ARG A 124 -21.12 -0.65 -1.19
C ARG A 124 -20.38 -1.03 0.10
N ILE A 125 -20.08 -2.32 0.29
CA ILE A 125 -19.34 -2.79 1.47
C ILE A 125 -17.89 -2.32 1.40
N ALA A 126 -17.23 -2.46 0.25
CA ALA A 126 -15.83 -2.10 0.06
C ALA A 126 -15.61 -0.58 0.24
N HIS A 127 -16.44 0.27 -0.39
CA HIS A 127 -16.36 1.72 -0.19
C HIS A 127 -16.64 2.15 1.26
N GLY A 128 -17.63 1.53 1.91
CA GLY A 128 -17.92 1.81 3.33
C GLY A 128 -16.76 1.43 4.23
N LEU A 129 -16.14 0.28 4.00
CA LEU A 129 -14.98 -0.18 4.75
C LEU A 129 -13.74 0.70 4.49
N ALA A 130 -13.53 1.14 3.24
CA ALA A 130 -12.46 2.06 2.86
C ALA A 130 -12.61 3.43 3.58
N ALA A 131 -13.81 3.96 3.65
CA ALA A 131 -14.09 5.21 4.36
C ALA A 131 -13.88 5.05 5.89
N ASP A 132 -14.37 3.97 6.50
CA ASP A 132 -14.18 3.68 7.92
C ASP A 132 -12.68 3.48 8.25
N LEU A 133 -11.92 2.84 7.35
CA LEU A 133 -10.47 2.63 7.49
C LEU A 133 -9.73 3.97 7.56
N LEU A 134 -9.95 4.87 6.60
CA LEU A 134 -9.29 6.19 6.58
C LEU A 134 -9.68 7.08 7.75
N LYS A 135 -10.92 6.94 8.24
CA LYS A 135 -11.36 7.65 9.44
C LYS A 135 -10.61 7.16 10.70
N ALA A 136 -10.35 5.86 10.78
CA ALA A 136 -9.66 5.25 11.93
C ALA A 136 -8.13 5.38 11.86
N TYR A 137 -7.58 5.38 10.66
CA TYR A 137 -6.15 5.43 10.36
C TYR A 137 -5.91 6.43 9.21
N PRO A 138 -5.89 7.73 9.49
CA PRO A 138 -5.65 8.75 8.47
C PRO A 138 -4.27 8.62 7.86
N VAL A 139 -4.21 8.48 6.53
CA VAL A 139 -2.97 8.41 5.75
C VAL A 139 -3.10 9.26 4.48
N PRO A 140 -1.99 9.81 3.95
CA PRO A 140 -2.05 10.51 2.67
C PRO A 140 -2.29 9.49 1.54
N LEU A 141 -3.24 9.81 0.67
CA LEU A 141 -3.58 9.01 -0.51
C LEU A 141 -3.10 9.64 -1.82
N ALA A 142 -2.58 10.86 -1.77
CA ALA A 142 -2.23 11.66 -2.92
C ALA A 142 -0.90 12.39 -2.70
N PRO A 143 -0.21 12.78 -3.78
CA PRO A 143 0.97 13.62 -3.67
C PRO A 143 0.64 14.98 -3.03
N GLY A 144 1.58 15.51 -2.23
CA GLY A 144 1.43 16.82 -1.57
C GLY A 144 1.50 18.03 -2.51
N LYS A 145 1.83 17.81 -3.80
CA LYS A 145 1.94 18.84 -4.84
C LYS A 145 1.11 18.46 -6.05
N ALA A 146 0.59 19.45 -6.77
CA ALA A 146 -0.08 19.20 -8.04
C ALA A 146 0.88 18.56 -9.06
N PRO A 147 0.42 17.58 -9.85
CA PRO A 147 1.25 16.91 -10.84
C PRO A 147 1.61 17.86 -12.00
N ASP A 148 2.83 17.71 -12.50
CA ASP A 148 3.29 18.33 -13.75
C ASP A 148 2.89 17.43 -14.92
N LEU A 149 1.92 17.86 -15.70
CA LEU A 149 1.37 17.06 -16.81
C LEU A 149 2.36 16.87 -17.95
N ALA A 150 3.21 17.86 -18.26
CA ALA A 150 4.20 17.75 -19.34
C ALA A 150 5.28 16.73 -18.97
N ARG A 151 5.78 16.79 -17.75
CA ARG A 151 6.71 15.80 -17.21
C ARG A 151 6.06 14.42 -17.12
N GLY A 152 4.80 14.36 -16.68
CA GLY A 152 4.01 13.14 -16.60
C GLY A 152 3.88 12.44 -17.96
N ALA A 153 3.61 13.18 -19.03
CA ALA A 153 3.55 12.64 -20.39
C ALA A 153 4.88 12.02 -20.83
N THR A 154 6.00 12.68 -20.53
CA THR A 154 7.34 12.14 -20.82
C THR A 154 7.61 10.85 -20.05
N LEU A 155 7.32 10.83 -18.75
CA LEU A 155 7.50 9.64 -17.91
C LEU A 155 6.61 8.49 -18.35
N PHE A 156 5.35 8.77 -18.75
CA PHE A 156 4.43 7.77 -19.27
C PHE A 156 4.99 7.11 -20.54
N ALA A 157 5.47 7.91 -21.49
CA ALA A 157 6.06 7.39 -22.71
C ALA A 157 7.29 6.50 -22.45
N GLN A 158 8.10 6.83 -21.46
CA GLN A 158 9.31 6.11 -21.12
C GLN A 158 9.08 4.84 -20.30
N ASN A 159 8.10 4.82 -19.41
CA ASN A 159 7.98 3.77 -18.41
C ASN A 159 6.65 2.97 -18.48
N CYS A 160 5.62 3.50 -19.11
CA CYS A 160 4.28 2.92 -19.07
C CYS A 160 3.77 2.47 -20.44
N ALA A 161 4.16 3.20 -21.50
CA ALA A 161 3.58 3.00 -22.84
C ALA A 161 3.92 1.64 -23.46
N SER A 162 5.02 0.98 -23.04
CA SER A 162 5.37 -0.36 -23.55
C SER A 162 4.26 -1.40 -23.25
N CYS A 163 3.56 -1.25 -22.12
CA CYS A 163 2.43 -2.11 -21.76
C CYS A 163 1.09 -1.42 -22.05
N HIS A 164 0.92 -0.15 -21.60
CA HIS A 164 -0.37 0.54 -21.68
C HIS A 164 -0.68 1.20 -23.02
N GLY A 165 0.24 1.18 -23.98
CA GLY A 165 0.10 1.89 -25.28
C GLY A 165 0.37 3.39 -25.14
N MET A 166 0.80 4.03 -26.22
CA MET A 166 1.11 5.48 -26.24
C MET A 166 -0.13 6.34 -25.99
N THR A 167 -1.30 5.83 -26.31
CA THR A 167 -2.60 6.48 -26.08
C THR A 167 -3.30 6.01 -24.82
N GLY A 168 -2.68 5.10 -24.06
CA GLY A 168 -3.26 4.51 -22.87
C GLY A 168 -4.41 3.53 -23.15
N ASP A 169 -4.41 2.90 -24.33
CA ASP A 169 -5.44 1.97 -24.80
C ASP A 169 -5.24 0.52 -24.35
N GLY A 170 -4.15 0.24 -23.61
CA GLY A 170 -3.80 -1.09 -23.12
C GLY A 170 -3.14 -2.00 -24.16
N HIS A 171 -2.82 -1.49 -25.34
CA HIS A 171 -2.27 -2.25 -26.47
C HIS A 171 -0.81 -1.90 -26.77
N GLY A 172 0.00 -1.71 -25.74
CA GLY A 172 1.45 -1.55 -25.92
C GLY A 172 2.12 -2.81 -26.47
N PRO A 173 3.33 -2.70 -27.05
CA PRO A 173 4.04 -3.83 -27.68
C PRO A 173 4.33 -4.99 -26.72
N ASP A 174 4.36 -4.76 -25.42
CA ASP A 174 4.58 -5.78 -24.42
C ASP A 174 3.28 -6.35 -23.83
N ALA A 175 2.12 -5.74 -24.10
CA ALA A 175 0.83 -6.13 -23.55
C ALA A 175 0.47 -7.60 -23.81
N ALA A 176 0.71 -8.09 -25.02
CA ALA A 176 0.43 -9.47 -25.42
C ALA A 176 1.28 -10.53 -24.72
N LYS A 177 2.38 -10.12 -24.05
CA LYS A 177 3.27 -11.01 -23.31
C LYS A 177 2.82 -11.20 -21.85
N LEU A 178 1.85 -10.42 -21.40
CA LEU A 178 1.41 -10.39 -20.01
C LEU A 178 0.29 -11.38 -19.74
N THR A 179 0.35 -12.05 -18.60
CA THR A 179 -0.72 -12.96 -18.14
C THR A 179 -2.01 -12.18 -17.84
N THR A 180 -1.87 -10.98 -17.25
CA THR A 180 -2.99 -10.06 -17.00
C THR A 180 -2.86 -8.89 -17.97
N PRO A 181 -3.86 -8.65 -18.86
CA PRO A 181 -3.82 -7.54 -19.80
C PRO A 181 -3.77 -6.19 -19.08
N PRO A 182 -3.01 -5.20 -19.61
CA PRO A 182 -3.01 -3.86 -19.06
C PRO A 182 -4.37 -3.19 -19.19
N ILE A 183 -4.73 -2.39 -18.20
CA ILE A 183 -5.98 -1.60 -18.24
C ILE A 183 -5.88 -0.54 -19.35
N ALA A 184 -6.96 -0.43 -20.15
CA ALA A 184 -7.15 0.66 -21.10
C ALA A 184 -7.65 1.91 -20.35
N PHE A 185 -6.82 2.95 -20.24
CA PHE A 185 -7.20 4.24 -19.63
C PHE A 185 -8.16 5.04 -20.52
N SER A 186 -8.22 4.71 -21.82
CA SER A 186 -9.12 5.30 -22.81
C SER A 186 -10.57 4.82 -22.67
N GLU A 187 -10.84 3.79 -21.88
CA GLU A 187 -12.21 3.33 -21.61
C GLU A 187 -12.92 4.26 -20.63
N ILE A 188 -13.76 5.15 -21.16
CA ILE A 188 -14.38 6.25 -20.42
C ILE A 188 -15.22 5.76 -19.24
N THR A 189 -15.97 4.67 -19.39
CA THR A 189 -16.84 4.13 -18.33
C THR A 189 -16.01 3.71 -17.12
N ARG A 190 -14.94 2.98 -17.36
CA ARG A 190 -14.03 2.53 -16.32
C ARG A 190 -13.20 3.69 -15.73
N ALA A 191 -12.72 4.60 -16.58
CA ALA A 191 -11.95 5.75 -16.15
C ALA A 191 -12.73 6.66 -15.18
N ARG A 192 -14.05 6.84 -15.42
CA ARG A 192 -14.92 7.64 -14.54
C ARG A 192 -15.19 7.01 -13.17
N GLN A 193 -14.98 5.72 -13.02
CA GLN A 193 -15.16 5.01 -11.75
C GLN A 193 -13.88 5.01 -10.90
N ARG A 194 -12.74 5.37 -11.49
CA ARG A 194 -11.44 5.43 -10.81
C ARG A 194 -11.17 6.81 -10.24
N SER A 195 -10.82 6.87 -8.97
CA SER A 195 -10.32 8.10 -8.39
C SER A 195 -8.86 8.36 -8.81
N PRO A 196 -8.43 9.63 -8.98
CA PRO A 196 -7.01 9.95 -9.18
C PRO A 196 -6.12 9.41 -8.06
N PHE A 197 -6.65 9.29 -6.86
CA PHE A 197 -5.92 8.77 -5.70
C PHE A 197 -5.66 7.26 -5.82
N ALA A 198 -6.64 6.48 -6.30
CA ALA A 198 -6.46 5.07 -6.59
C ALA A 198 -5.38 4.86 -7.66
N LEU A 199 -5.42 5.64 -8.74
CA LEU A 199 -4.40 5.58 -9.79
C LEU A 199 -3.01 5.94 -9.27
N TYR A 200 -2.91 6.99 -8.45
CA TYR A 200 -1.65 7.36 -7.80
C TYR A 200 -1.09 6.21 -6.95
N GLN A 201 -1.92 5.57 -6.12
CA GLN A 201 -1.49 4.46 -5.27
C GLN A 201 -1.02 3.25 -6.09
N VAL A 202 -1.69 2.95 -7.21
CA VAL A 202 -1.28 1.86 -8.12
C VAL A 202 0.09 2.16 -8.74
N ILE A 203 0.35 3.40 -9.14
CA ILE A 203 1.65 3.78 -9.70
C ILE A 203 2.74 3.74 -8.61
N ASP A 204 2.45 4.28 -7.41
CA ASP A 204 3.41 4.35 -6.30
C ASP A 204 3.79 2.96 -5.79
N GLN A 205 2.83 2.05 -5.61
CA GLN A 205 3.03 0.76 -4.96
C GLN A 205 3.07 -0.45 -5.90
N GLY A 206 2.66 -0.29 -7.17
CA GLY A 206 2.45 -1.41 -8.07
C GLY A 206 1.23 -2.26 -7.71
N ILE A 207 1.12 -3.43 -8.33
CA ILE A 207 0.10 -4.44 -8.03
C ILE A 207 0.79 -5.78 -7.85
N ASP A 208 0.74 -6.32 -6.64
CA ASP A 208 1.37 -7.59 -6.28
C ASP A 208 0.88 -8.72 -7.20
N GLY A 209 1.78 -9.60 -7.60
CA GLY A 209 1.47 -10.73 -8.48
C GLY A 209 1.27 -10.37 -9.96
N THR A 210 1.43 -9.10 -10.35
CA THR A 210 1.32 -8.63 -11.74
C THR A 210 2.61 -8.01 -12.26
N ALA A 211 2.65 -7.69 -13.56
CA ALA A 211 3.74 -6.95 -14.18
C ALA A 211 3.75 -5.44 -13.84
N MET A 212 2.69 -4.93 -13.20
CA MET A 212 2.63 -3.52 -12.77
C MET A 212 3.47 -3.33 -11.52
N GLN A 213 4.74 -2.99 -11.73
CA GLN A 213 5.71 -2.73 -10.65
C GLN A 213 5.46 -1.40 -9.95
N SER A 214 6.02 -1.23 -8.74
CA SER A 214 6.08 0.04 -8.02
C SER A 214 7.04 1.01 -8.71
N PHE A 215 6.63 2.28 -8.81
CA PHE A 215 7.47 3.38 -9.30
C PHE A 215 7.90 4.35 -8.19
N GLU A 216 7.50 4.11 -6.93
CA GLU A 216 7.88 4.90 -5.73
C GLU A 216 7.92 6.43 -5.97
N ILE A 217 6.85 6.97 -6.53
CA ILE A 217 6.75 8.38 -7.00
C ILE A 217 6.89 9.39 -5.84
N GLY A 218 7.50 9.25 -4.87
CA GLY A 218 7.58 10.25 -3.79
C GLY A 218 8.91 10.26 -3.08
N ARG A 219 9.74 9.26 -3.26
CA ARG A 219 10.96 9.09 -2.45
C ARG A 219 12.23 9.56 -3.13
N ALA A 220 12.22 9.74 -4.44
CA ALA A 220 13.42 10.10 -5.20
C ALA A 220 13.60 11.61 -5.43
N HIS A 221 12.67 12.47 -4.98
CA HIS A 221 12.68 13.91 -5.29
C HIS A 221 12.20 14.80 -4.12
N VAL A 222 12.50 14.42 -2.88
CA VAL A 222 12.41 15.34 -1.73
C VAL A 222 13.81 15.72 -1.27
#